data_6658f941c4234f9e9eb18a2cb2c455eb
#
_entry.id   6658f941c4234f9e9eb18a2cb2c455eb
#
_cell.length_a   1.000
_cell.length_b   1.000
_cell.length_c   1.000
_cell.angle_alpha   90.00
_cell.angle_beta   90.00
_cell.angle_gamma   90.00
#
_symmetry.space_group_name_H-M   'P 1'
#
loop_
_entity.id
_entity.type
_entity.pdbx_description
1 polymer ?
#
loop_
_entity_poly.entity_id
_entity_poly.type
_entity_poly.pdbx_seq_one_letter_code
_entity_poly.pdbx_strand_id
1 'polypeptide(L)'
;MGQNEELKQITEAFKKEHSEQYDLKFLNISKPDLGIIDETFPSLKDKFMLKSKEKMENNLGHRGYQKFYFNVYGYASLKDRQYALKDWMEDFLEGQSIRPGRQMRSYDYASPTIILINDSSIITINYQCSDYTEDNFEYWQDELLKYYGHDNTMVIEVLCGGPLEWTKNAPDPRETRGLF
;
A
#
# COMPACT_ATOMS: atom_id res chain seq x y z
N MET A 1 -18.29 -3.85 -17.51
CA MET A 1 -17.79 -2.84 -16.56
C MET A 1 -16.29 -2.90 -16.65
N GLY A 2 -15.57 -1.80 -16.82
CA GLY A 2 -14.10 -1.84 -16.93
C GLY A 2 -13.48 -2.07 -15.53
N GLN A 3 -12.34 -2.76 -15.45
CA GLN A 3 -11.63 -3.04 -14.19
C GLN A 3 -11.42 -1.80 -13.30
N ASN A 4 -11.13 -0.66 -13.92
CA ASN A 4 -10.96 0.59 -13.18
C ASN A 4 -12.26 1.16 -12.59
N GLU A 5 -13.40 0.89 -13.21
CA GLU A 5 -14.71 1.32 -12.65
C GLU A 5 -15.08 0.46 -11.44
N GLU A 6 -14.79 -0.83 -11.50
CA GLU A 6 -14.96 -1.74 -10.36
C GLU A 6 -14.04 -1.33 -9.20
N LEU A 7 -12.76 -1.08 -9.46
CA LEU A 7 -11.80 -0.63 -8.46
C LEU A 7 -12.24 0.69 -7.80
N LYS A 8 -12.78 1.62 -8.59
CA LYS A 8 -13.34 2.88 -8.07
C LYS A 8 -14.52 2.64 -7.13
N GLN A 9 -15.45 1.74 -7.51
CA GLN A 9 -16.60 1.41 -6.67
C GLN A 9 -16.17 0.75 -5.35
N ILE A 10 -15.20 -0.16 -5.40
CA ILE A 10 -14.60 -0.78 -4.22
C ILE A 10 -13.99 0.30 -3.31
N THR A 11 -13.24 1.23 -3.88
CA THR A 11 -12.60 2.31 -3.12
C THR A 11 -13.62 3.24 -2.45
N GLU A 12 -14.71 3.58 -3.13
CA GLU A 12 -15.79 4.37 -2.53
C GLU A 12 -16.53 3.61 -1.42
N ALA A 13 -16.73 2.30 -1.58
CA ALA A 13 -17.30 1.46 -0.52
C ALA A 13 -16.38 1.39 0.71
N PHE A 14 -15.07 1.24 0.50
CA PHE A 14 -14.06 1.28 1.57
C PHE A 14 -14.09 2.61 2.33
N LYS A 15 -14.06 3.74 1.63
CA LYS A 15 -14.14 5.08 2.25
C LYS A 15 -15.41 5.26 3.07
N LYS A 16 -16.54 4.79 2.55
CA LYS A 16 -17.84 4.89 3.22
C LYS A 16 -17.88 4.07 4.51
N GLU A 17 -17.37 2.85 4.49
CA GLU A 17 -17.31 1.98 5.68
C GLU A 17 -16.55 2.65 6.82
N HIS A 18 -15.42 3.27 6.50
CA HIS A 18 -14.56 3.90 7.51
C HIS A 18 -15.00 5.32 7.91
N SER A 19 -16.05 5.88 7.29
CA SER A 19 -16.50 7.25 7.54
C SER A 19 -17.07 7.51 8.94
N GLU A 20 -17.46 6.47 9.66
CA GLU A 20 -17.96 6.62 11.04
C GLU A 20 -16.82 6.91 12.02
N GLN A 21 -15.65 6.28 11.82
CA GLN A 21 -14.51 6.36 12.73
C GLN A 21 -13.45 7.38 12.27
N TYR A 22 -13.42 7.68 10.97
CA TYR A 22 -12.39 8.51 10.36
C TYR A 22 -12.98 9.66 9.55
N ASP A 23 -12.27 10.80 9.57
CA ASP A 23 -12.48 11.90 8.63
C ASP A 23 -11.70 11.64 7.35
N LEU A 24 -12.38 11.64 6.21
CA LEU A 24 -11.76 11.51 4.89
C LEU A 24 -11.16 12.86 4.47
N LYS A 25 -9.91 12.84 4.02
CA LYS A 25 -9.26 13.97 3.37
C LYS A 25 -8.64 13.53 2.06
N PHE A 26 -8.94 14.25 1.00
CA PHE A 26 -8.28 14.06 -0.29
C PHE A 26 -6.88 14.67 -0.23
N LEU A 27 -5.88 13.90 -0.67
CA LEU A 27 -4.51 14.39 -0.73
C LEU A 27 -4.31 15.13 -2.04
N ASN A 28 -3.74 16.33 -1.93
CA ASN A 28 -3.31 17.05 -3.11
C ASN A 28 -2.15 16.26 -3.76
N ILE A 29 -2.27 15.95 -5.03
CA ILE A 29 -1.48 14.98 -5.82
C ILE A 29 0.02 15.34 -5.88
N SER A 30 0.42 16.50 -5.39
CA SER A 30 1.75 17.07 -5.56
C SER A 30 2.86 16.56 -4.61
N LYS A 31 2.56 15.64 -3.70
CA LYS A 31 3.57 15.01 -2.86
C LYS A 31 3.49 13.50 -3.03
N PRO A 32 4.35 12.89 -3.84
CA PRO A 32 4.46 11.45 -3.94
C PRO A 32 5.10 10.93 -2.65
N ASP A 33 4.30 10.26 -1.81
CA ASP A 33 4.83 9.60 -0.61
C ASP A 33 5.47 8.23 -0.94
N LEU A 34 5.27 7.75 -2.15
CA LEU A 34 5.77 6.46 -2.65
C LEU A 34 6.50 6.58 -4.01
N GLY A 35 7.18 7.71 -4.23
CA GLY A 35 8.10 7.87 -5.37
C GLY A 35 7.45 7.71 -6.74
N ILE A 36 8.10 6.98 -7.59
CA ILE A 36 7.87 6.86 -9.04
C ILE A 36 6.52 6.25 -9.44
N ILE A 37 5.78 5.56 -8.56
CA ILE A 37 4.46 5.01 -8.94
C ILE A 37 3.54 6.07 -9.55
N ASP A 38 3.61 7.30 -9.05
CA ASP A 38 2.82 8.41 -9.59
C ASP A 38 3.20 8.80 -11.02
N GLU A 39 4.41 8.51 -11.44
CA GLU A 39 4.97 8.83 -12.75
C GLU A 39 4.71 7.72 -13.78
N THR A 40 4.23 6.56 -13.35
CA THR A 40 4.00 5.40 -14.22
C THR A 40 2.67 5.42 -14.99
N PHE A 41 2.00 6.55 -15.01
CA PHE A 41 0.76 6.77 -15.77
C PHE A 41 -0.37 5.77 -15.47
N PRO A 42 -0.76 5.58 -14.20
CA PRO A 42 -1.92 4.76 -13.90
C PRO A 42 -3.17 5.36 -14.55
N SER A 43 -4.06 4.51 -15.04
CA SER A 43 -5.34 4.91 -15.64
C SER A 43 -6.40 5.29 -14.59
N LEU A 44 -6.22 4.83 -13.36
CA LEU A 44 -6.94 5.28 -12.16
C LEU A 44 -5.91 5.64 -11.08
N LYS A 45 -6.11 6.79 -10.47
CA LYS A 45 -5.30 7.25 -9.34
C LYS A 45 -6.21 7.88 -8.31
N ASP A 46 -6.27 7.29 -7.11
CA ASP A 46 -7.02 7.82 -6.00
C ASP A 46 -6.12 7.86 -4.75
N LYS A 47 -5.93 9.05 -4.19
CA LYS A 47 -5.11 9.28 -3.00
C LYS A 47 -5.94 9.95 -1.94
N PHE A 48 -6.00 9.34 -0.78
CA PHE A 48 -6.74 9.89 0.34
C PHE A 48 -6.08 9.57 1.68
N MET A 49 -6.47 10.28 2.70
CA MET A 49 -6.06 10.07 4.07
C MET A 49 -7.29 9.86 4.95
N LEU A 50 -7.24 8.87 5.79
CA LEU A 50 -8.16 8.67 6.89
C LEU A 50 -7.52 9.22 8.18
N LYS A 51 -8.17 10.20 8.80
CA LYS A 51 -7.75 10.76 10.08
C LYS A 51 -8.74 10.33 11.14
N SER A 52 -8.29 9.70 12.22
CA SER A 52 -9.17 9.33 13.33
C SER A 52 -9.95 10.53 13.87
N LYS A 53 -11.24 10.37 14.16
CA LYS A 53 -12.08 11.42 14.77
C LYS A 53 -11.75 11.62 16.24
N GLU A 54 -11.29 10.56 16.89
CA GLU A 54 -10.89 10.60 18.28
C GLU A 54 -9.36 10.58 18.40
N LYS A 55 -8.87 11.18 19.50
CA LYS A 55 -7.43 11.08 19.84
C LYS A 55 -7.16 9.71 20.44
N MET A 56 -6.24 9.00 19.85
CA MET A 56 -5.80 7.70 20.30
C MET A 56 -4.40 7.81 20.93
N GLU A 57 -4.10 6.93 21.86
CA GLU A 57 -2.76 6.81 22.41
C GLU A 57 -1.87 6.09 21.40
N ASN A 58 -0.70 6.66 21.13
CA ASN A 58 0.30 6.05 20.25
C ASN A 58 1.29 5.20 21.04
N ASN A 59 2.19 4.49 20.37
CA ASN A 59 3.18 3.60 21.00
C ASN A 59 4.20 4.33 21.90
N LEU A 60 4.22 5.66 21.86
CA LEU A 60 5.06 6.52 22.72
C LEU A 60 4.29 7.06 23.94
N GLY A 61 3.03 6.65 24.14
CA GLY A 61 2.17 7.14 25.22
C GLY A 61 1.58 8.53 24.99
N HIS A 62 1.72 9.09 23.79
CA HIS A 62 1.16 10.39 23.43
C HIS A 62 -0.23 10.23 22.81
N ARG A 63 -1.15 11.10 23.18
CA ARG A 63 -2.49 11.13 22.57
C ARG A 63 -2.54 12.09 21.40
N GLY A 64 -2.85 11.55 20.21
CA GLY A 64 -2.95 12.28 18.96
C GLY A 64 -3.99 11.69 18.01
N TYR A 65 -4.24 12.39 16.92
CA TYR A 65 -5.05 11.86 15.83
C TYR A 65 -4.18 10.99 14.93
N GLN A 66 -4.54 9.74 14.76
CA GLN A 66 -3.88 8.84 13.81
C GLN A 66 -4.22 9.24 12.38
N LYS A 67 -3.26 9.04 11.47
CA LYS A 67 -3.40 9.36 10.05
C LYS A 67 -2.89 8.21 9.21
N PHE A 68 -3.75 7.70 8.35
CA PHE A 68 -3.46 6.60 7.45
C PHE A 68 -3.58 7.10 6.01
N TYR A 69 -2.51 6.94 5.24
CA TYR A 69 -2.41 7.43 3.87
C TYR A 69 -2.59 6.28 2.89
N PHE A 70 -3.57 6.41 2.02
CA PHE A 70 -3.94 5.39 1.04
C PHE A 70 -3.64 5.86 -0.36
N ASN A 71 -3.09 4.97 -1.18
CA ASN A 71 -2.95 5.17 -2.59
C ASN A 71 -3.54 3.96 -3.33
N VAL A 72 -4.41 4.23 -4.28
CA VAL A 72 -5.06 3.24 -5.13
C VAL A 72 -4.71 3.55 -6.57
N TYR A 73 -3.98 2.64 -7.22
CA TYR A 73 -3.55 2.77 -8.60
C TYR A 73 -4.16 1.65 -9.43
N GLY A 74 -4.91 2.02 -10.48
CA GLY A 74 -5.42 1.10 -11.48
C GLY A 74 -4.68 1.26 -12.80
N TYR A 75 -4.39 0.16 -13.48
CA TYR A 75 -3.67 0.11 -14.73
C TYR A 75 -4.55 -0.48 -15.84
N ALA A 76 -4.26 -0.11 -17.08
CA ALA A 76 -5.03 -0.59 -18.24
C ALA A 76 -4.74 -2.06 -18.55
N SER A 77 -3.58 -2.57 -18.14
CA SER A 77 -3.16 -3.96 -18.37
C SER A 77 -2.22 -4.47 -17.30
N LEU A 78 -2.10 -5.81 -17.24
CA LEU A 78 -1.08 -6.49 -16.41
C LEU A 78 0.34 -5.98 -16.74
N LYS A 79 0.64 -5.76 -18.02
CA LYS A 79 1.94 -5.29 -18.47
C LYS A 79 2.26 -3.89 -17.95
N ASP A 80 1.29 -2.98 -17.96
CA ASP A 80 1.47 -1.62 -17.45
C ASP A 80 1.70 -1.64 -15.94
N ARG A 81 0.95 -2.49 -15.23
CA ARG A 81 1.15 -2.68 -13.79
C ARG A 81 2.52 -3.30 -13.47
N GLN A 82 2.98 -4.28 -14.26
CA GLN A 82 4.31 -4.89 -14.08
C GLN A 82 5.42 -3.85 -14.29
N TYR A 83 5.30 -3.01 -15.31
CA TYR A 83 6.25 -1.94 -15.58
C TYR A 83 6.31 -0.94 -14.41
N ALA A 84 5.15 -0.49 -13.94
CA ALA A 84 5.05 0.41 -12.80
C ALA A 84 5.65 -0.18 -11.52
N LEU A 85 5.37 -1.46 -11.26
CA LEU A 85 5.91 -2.15 -10.10
C LEU A 85 7.44 -2.24 -10.15
N LYS A 86 8.00 -2.55 -11.33
CA LYS A 86 9.44 -2.65 -11.52
C LYS A 86 10.13 -1.32 -11.21
N ASP A 87 9.71 -0.25 -11.83
CA ASP A 87 10.32 1.07 -11.66
C ASP A 87 10.21 1.55 -10.22
N TRP A 88 9.02 1.36 -9.61
CA TRP A 88 8.83 1.72 -8.22
C TRP A 88 9.70 0.91 -7.26
N MET A 89 9.82 -0.41 -7.49
CA MET A 89 10.65 -1.27 -6.64
C MET A 89 12.13 -0.90 -6.74
N GLU A 90 12.61 -0.55 -7.93
CA GLU A 90 13.99 -0.11 -8.14
C GLU A 90 14.30 1.19 -7.38
N ASP A 91 13.37 2.15 -7.36
CA ASP A 91 13.52 3.41 -6.66
C ASP A 91 13.33 3.27 -5.14
N PHE A 92 12.25 2.63 -4.73
CA PHE A 92 11.93 2.43 -3.31
C PHE A 92 13.03 1.69 -2.55
N LEU A 93 13.79 0.86 -3.24
CA LEU A 93 14.87 0.07 -2.68
C LEU A 93 16.25 0.70 -2.84
N GLU A 94 16.30 1.94 -3.33
CA GLU A 94 17.57 2.66 -3.56
C GLU A 94 18.60 1.82 -4.35
N GLY A 95 18.14 1.14 -5.38
CA GLY A 95 18.99 0.28 -6.22
C GLY A 95 19.38 -1.06 -5.58
N GLN A 96 18.82 -1.39 -4.43
CA GLN A 96 18.95 -2.75 -3.89
C GLN A 96 17.96 -3.67 -4.62
N SER A 97 18.48 -4.67 -5.31
CA SER A 97 17.64 -5.66 -5.96
C SER A 97 16.90 -6.50 -4.92
N ILE A 98 15.60 -6.27 -4.73
CA ILE A 98 14.77 -7.29 -4.07
C ILE A 98 14.68 -8.49 -5.02
N ARG A 99 15.22 -9.59 -4.59
CA ARG A 99 14.83 -10.86 -5.17
C ARG A 99 13.47 -11.20 -4.57
N PRO A 100 12.43 -11.38 -5.38
CA PRO A 100 11.12 -11.80 -4.90
C PRO A 100 11.24 -12.93 -3.88
N GLY A 101 10.47 -12.86 -2.79
CA GLY A 101 10.49 -13.85 -1.74
C GLY A 101 11.69 -13.79 -0.76
N ARG A 102 12.55 -12.78 -0.85
CA ARG A 102 13.60 -12.56 0.16
C ARG A 102 13.24 -11.40 1.10
N GLN A 103 13.43 -11.66 2.38
CA GLN A 103 13.37 -10.67 3.43
C GLN A 103 14.52 -9.68 3.32
N MET A 104 14.23 -8.38 3.39
CA MET A 104 15.24 -7.35 3.63
C MET A 104 15.36 -7.08 5.12
N ARG A 105 16.58 -7.20 5.65
CA ARG A 105 16.82 -7.24 7.11
C ARG A 105 16.61 -5.92 7.85
N SER A 106 16.78 -4.78 7.20
CA SER A 106 16.50 -3.47 7.80
C SER A 106 16.35 -2.41 6.71
N TYR A 107 15.43 -1.50 6.92
CA TYR A 107 15.23 -0.32 6.11
C TYR A 107 15.07 0.86 7.09
N ASP A 108 16.15 1.57 7.33
CA ASP A 108 16.30 2.50 8.47
C ASP A 108 15.28 3.66 8.51
N TYR A 109 14.56 3.90 7.41
CA TYR A 109 13.57 4.98 7.29
C TYR A 109 12.16 4.50 6.92
N ALA A 110 11.92 3.21 6.98
CA ALA A 110 10.61 2.68 6.57
C ALA A 110 9.52 3.05 7.56
N SER A 111 8.51 3.73 7.07
CA SER A 111 7.21 3.81 7.73
C SER A 111 6.46 2.49 7.54
N PRO A 112 5.63 2.08 8.51
CA PRO A 112 4.75 0.94 8.33
C PRO A 112 3.96 1.08 7.04
N THR A 113 4.09 0.09 6.15
CA THR A 113 3.48 0.12 4.83
C THR A 113 2.98 -1.28 4.47
N ILE A 114 1.76 -1.36 3.97
CA ILE A 114 1.19 -2.57 3.38
C ILE A 114 0.93 -2.29 1.91
N ILE A 115 1.36 -3.20 1.04
CA ILE A 115 1.24 -3.07 -0.40
C ILE A 115 0.55 -4.31 -0.94
N LEU A 116 -0.64 -4.12 -1.52
CA LEU A 116 -1.36 -5.15 -2.25
C LEU A 116 -1.09 -4.98 -3.74
N ILE A 117 -0.73 -6.07 -4.39
CA ILE A 117 -0.43 -6.10 -5.81
C ILE A 117 -1.37 -7.12 -6.47
N ASN A 118 -2.28 -6.62 -7.30
CA ASN A 118 -3.20 -7.41 -8.12
C ASN A 118 -2.78 -7.38 -9.60
N ASP A 119 -3.47 -8.09 -10.46
CA ASP A 119 -3.16 -8.14 -11.89
C ASP A 119 -3.18 -6.76 -12.56
N SER A 120 -4.11 -5.88 -12.16
CA SER A 120 -4.28 -4.55 -12.75
C SER A 120 -4.29 -3.40 -11.75
N SER A 121 -3.92 -3.65 -10.49
CA SER A 121 -3.90 -2.58 -9.48
C SER A 121 -2.80 -2.76 -8.45
N ILE A 122 -2.39 -1.64 -7.88
CA ILE A 122 -1.51 -1.57 -6.70
C ILE A 122 -2.21 -0.70 -5.67
N ILE A 123 -2.39 -1.22 -4.47
CA ILE A 123 -3.00 -0.50 -3.35
C ILE A 123 -2.01 -0.45 -2.21
N THR A 124 -1.84 0.73 -1.62
CA THR A 124 -0.92 0.89 -0.50
C THR A 124 -1.57 1.65 0.64
N ILE A 125 -1.18 1.31 1.85
CA ILE A 125 -1.37 2.12 3.05
C ILE A 125 -0.02 2.37 3.69
N ASN A 126 0.21 3.59 4.16
CA ASN A 126 1.33 3.91 5.01
C ASN A 126 0.92 4.87 6.14
N TYR A 127 1.66 4.88 7.23
CA TYR A 127 1.43 5.75 8.37
C TYR A 127 2.70 5.91 9.23
N GLN A 128 2.66 6.76 10.24
CA GLN A 128 3.83 7.04 11.07
C GLN A 128 4.16 5.88 12.00
N CYS A 129 5.44 5.66 12.25
CA CYS A 129 5.91 4.65 13.21
C CYS A 129 5.37 4.88 14.63
N SER A 130 5.09 6.11 15.02
CA SER A 130 4.47 6.40 16.31
C SER A 130 3.07 5.82 16.46
N ASP A 131 2.36 5.64 15.35
CA ASP A 131 1.00 5.09 15.29
C ASP A 131 0.99 3.57 15.04
N TYR A 132 2.16 2.96 14.90
CA TYR A 132 2.31 1.53 14.69
C TYR A 132 2.06 0.76 15.97
N THR A 133 1.13 -0.18 15.91
CA THR A 133 0.97 -1.32 16.82
C THR A 133 0.71 -2.55 15.98
N GLU A 134 1.01 -3.73 16.48
CA GLU A 134 0.75 -4.98 15.77
C GLU A 134 -0.75 -5.12 15.43
N ASP A 135 -1.62 -4.89 16.41
CA ASP A 135 -3.08 -4.95 16.24
C ASP A 135 -3.57 -3.97 15.14
N ASN A 136 -3.00 -2.76 15.09
CA ASN A 136 -3.38 -1.76 14.09
C ASN A 136 -2.88 -2.12 12.69
N PHE A 137 -1.70 -2.75 12.60
CA PHE A 137 -1.14 -3.21 11.35
C PHE A 137 -1.95 -4.39 10.77
N GLU A 138 -2.27 -5.39 11.61
CA GLU A 138 -3.12 -6.53 11.25
C GLU A 138 -4.53 -6.06 10.84
N TYR A 139 -5.13 -5.15 11.58
CA TYR A 139 -6.44 -4.59 11.25
C TYR A 139 -6.45 -3.98 9.83
N TRP A 140 -5.46 -3.16 9.49
CA TRP A 140 -5.42 -2.55 8.16
C TRP A 140 -5.08 -3.55 7.05
N GLN A 141 -4.29 -4.57 7.35
CA GLN A 141 -4.04 -5.66 6.41
C GLN A 141 -5.33 -6.41 6.08
N ASP A 142 -6.10 -6.79 7.11
CA ASP A 142 -7.36 -7.49 6.95
C ASP A 142 -8.39 -6.63 6.18
N GLU A 143 -8.52 -5.36 6.51
CA GLU A 143 -9.43 -4.45 5.82
C GLU A 143 -9.03 -4.24 4.35
N LEU A 144 -7.75 -4.10 4.05
CA LEU A 144 -7.30 -4.01 2.66
C LEU A 144 -7.57 -5.32 1.89
N LEU A 145 -7.30 -6.47 2.49
CA LEU A 145 -7.55 -7.78 1.86
C LEU A 145 -9.04 -8.03 1.66
N LYS A 146 -9.89 -7.63 2.58
CA LYS A 146 -11.36 -7.75 2.50
C LYS A 146 -11.93 -6.98 1.30
N TYR A 147 -11.42 -5.78 1.03
CA TYR A 147 -11.95 -4.92 -0.04
C TYR A 147 -11.25 -5.14 -1.39
N TYR A 148 -9.93 -5.26 -1.38
CA TYR A 148 -9.11 -5.27 -2.59
C TYR A 148 -8.43 -6.61 -2.87
N GLY A 149 -8.53 -7.57 -1.92
CA GLY A 149 -7.85 -8.85 -2.04
C GLY A 149 -8.57 -9.81 -2.98
N HIS A 150 -7.77 -10.62 -3.67
CA HIS A 150 -8.19 -11.77 -4.48
C HIS A 150 -7.29 -12.96 -4.16
N ASP A 151 -7.61 -14.14 -4.66
CA ASP A 151 -6.82 -15.35 -4.39
C ASP A 151 -5.34 -15.18 -4.77
N ASN A 152 -5.07 -14.47 -5.87
CA ASN A 152 -3.72 -14.25 -6.40
C ASN A 152 -3.07 -12.92 -5.91
N THR A 153 -3.71 -12.18 -5.01
CA THR A 153 -3.12 -10.94 -4.49
C THR A 153 -1.80 -11.22 -3.81
N MET A 154 -0.73 -10.56 -4.28
CA MET A 154 0.55 -10.54 -3.60
C MET A 154 0.53 -9.45 -2.53
N VAL A 155 1.13 -9.71 -1.38
CA VAL A 155 1.24 -8.74 -0.28
C VAL A 155 2.71 -8.56 0.10
N ILE A 156 3.11 -7.30 0.16
CA ILE A 156 4.39 -6.87 0.73
C ILE A 156 4.08 -6.08 2.00
N GLU A 157 4.78 -6.39 3.05
CA GLU A 157 4.72 -5.68 4.32
C GLU A 157 6.07 -5.06 4.64
N VAL A 158 6.03 -3.82 5.09
CA VAL A 158 7.18 -3.09 5.62
C VAL A 158 6.85 -2.66 7.02
N LEU A 159 7.56 -3.16 8.00
CA LEU A 159 7.39 -2.76 9.39
C LEU A 159 8.12 -1.45 9.69
N CYS A 160 7.81 -0.83 10.80
CA CYS A 160 8.53 0.36 11.26
C CYS A 160 10.02 0.06 11.42
N GLY A 161 10.87 0.69 10.61
CA GLY A 161 12.30 0.40 10.57
C GLY A 161 12.68 -0.91 9.86
N GLY A 162 11.75 -1.52 9.13
CA GLY A 162 11.92 -2.83 8.50
C GLY A 162 11.60 -4.00 9.43
N PRO A 163 11.63 -5.22 9.01
CA PRO A 163 11.98 -5.68 7.66
C PRO A 163 10.92 -5.39 6.60
N LEU A 164 11.29 -5.61 5.33
CA LEU A 164 10.36 -5.71 4.22
C LEU A 164 10.20 -7.19 3.87
N GLU A 165 8.98 -7.67 3.85
CA GLU A 165 8.67 -9.09 3.61
C GLU A 165 7.53 -9.27 2.60
N TRP A 166 7.62 -10.36 1.82
CA TRP A 166 6.50 -10.86 1.04
C TRP A 166 5.72 -11.84 1.91
N THR A 167 4.52 -11.46 2.33
CA THR A 167 3.76 -12.23 3.32
C THR A 167 2.66 -13.09 2.69
N LYS A 168 2.25 -12.77 1.46
CA LYS A 168 1.25 -13.55 0.72
C LYS A 168 1.63 -13.67 -0.74
N ASN A 169 1.46 -14.86 -1.31
CA ASN A 169 1.67 -15.18 -2.72
C ASN A 169 3.00 -14.64 -3.26
N ALA A 170 4.05 -14.74 -2.44
CA ALA A 170 5.40 -14.32 -2.85
C ALA A 170 5.78 -15.00 -4.18
N PRO A 171 6.26 -14.24 -5.17
CA PRO A 171 6.67 -14.83 -6.44
C PRO A 171 7.87 -15.77 -6.26
N ASP A 172 7.92 -16.85 -7.05
CA ASP A 172 9.08 -17.75 -7.04
C ASP A 172 10.33 -16.96 -7.52
N PRO A 173 11.40 -16.89 -6.71
CA PRO A 173 12.62 -16.19 -7.09
C PRO A 173 13.26 -16.71 -8.40
N ARG A 174 12.86 -17.91 -8.86
CA ARG A 174 13.32 -18.53 -10.11
C ARG A 174 12.48 -18.12 -11.31
N GLU A 175 11.24 -17.65 -11.09
CA GLU A 175 10.27 -17.29 -12.13
C GLU A 175 10.22 -15.78 -12.41
N THR A 176 11.21 -15.03 -11.96
CA THR A 176 11.25 -13.56 -12.02
C THR A 176 11.17 -12.95 -13.42
N ARG A 177 11.23 -13.74 -14.48
CA ARG A 177 11.09 -13.24 -15.86
C ARG A 177 9.70 -12.70 -16.22
N GLY A 178 8.67 -12.90 -15.39
CA GLY A 178 7.30 -12.51 -15.63
C GLY A 178 6.74 -11.44 -14.68
N LEU A 179 7.51 -11.01 -13.68
CA LEU A 179 7.05 -10.03 -12.68
C LEU A 179 7.50 -8.60 -12.99
N PHE A 180 8.57 -8.49 -13.73
CA PHE A 180 9.21 -7.25 -14.15
C PHE A 180 9.43 -7.23 -15.65
#